data_8f01f1fc2b1d54de1d97d76202fb8c5d
#
_entry.id   8f01f1fc2b1d54de1d97d76202fb8c5d
#
_cell.length_a   1.000
_cell.length_b   1.000
_cell.length_c   1.000
_cell.angle_alpha   90.00
_cell.angle_beta   90.00
_cell.angle_gamma   90.00
#
_symmetry.space_group_name_H-M   'P 1'
#
loop_
_entity.id
_entity.type
_entity.pdbx_description
1 polymer ?
#
loop_
_entity_poly.entity_id
_entity_poly.type
_entity_poly.pdbx_seq_one_letter_code
_entity_poly.pdbx_strand_id
1 'polypeptide(L)'
;MKKILIVDDEDKVRKLIRITLSIGDFEILEASTGEEALKIAREVIPDIILLDIMMPGRLDGYDVCGSLKKDPDTKDIYIIMLTAKGQKADIERGKAACADDYFVKPFSPMELMNKIDSIL
;
A
#
# COMPACT_ATOMS: atom_id res chain seq x y z
N MET A 1 11.67 14.04 -5.21
CA MET A 1 10.36 13.47 -5.59
C MET A 1 10.02 12.33 -4.66
N LYS A 2 8.83 12.36 -4.07
CA LYS A 2 8.38 11.29 -3.18
C LYS A 2 8.00 10.07 -3.97
N LYS A 3 8.30 8.88 -3.44
CA LYS A 3 8.05 7.60 -4.10
C LYS A 3 6.89 6.88 -3.46
N ILE A 4 5.96 6.42 -4.29
CA ILE A 4 4.77 5.68 -3.84
C ILE A 4 4.73 4.34 -4.57
N LEU A 5 4.67 3.25 -3.80
CA LEU A 5 4.51 1.91 -4.35
C LEU A 5 3.05 1.49 -4.23
N ILE A 6 2.46 1.11 -5.35
CA ILE A 6 1.07 0.61 -5.40
C ILE A 6 1.11 -0.90 -5.55
N VAL A 7 0.52 -1.61 -4.60
CA VAL A 7 0.49 -3.08 -4.59
C VAL A 7 -0.94 -3.58 -4.65
N ASP A 8 -1.34 -4.12 -5.79
CA ASP A 8 -2.68 -4.68 -6.00
C ASP A 8 -2.57 -5.66 -7.17
N ASP A 9 -3.26 -6.78 -7.10
CA ASP A 9 -3.26 -7.77 -8.17
C ASP A 9 -4.14 -7.39 -9.35
N GLU A 10 -5.03 -6.41 -9.18
CA GLU A 10 -5.91 -5.93 -10.24
C GLU A 10 -5.31 -4.76 -11.00
N ASP A 11 -5.04 -4.96 -12.29
CA ASP A 11 -4.48 -3.90 -13.14
C ASP A 11 -5.34 -2.65 -13.16
N LYS A 12 -6.66 -2.83 -13.16
CA LYS A 12 -7.60 -1.69 -13.20
C LYS A 12 -7.50 -0.82 -11.96
N VAL A 13 -7.31 -1.44 -10.79
CA VAL A 13 -7.17 -0.71 -9.53
C VAL A 13 -5.86 0.07 -9.52
N ARG A 14 -4.75 -0.58 -9.91
CA ARG A 14 -3.46 0.10 -9.99
C ARG A 14 -3.51 1.28 -10.96
N LYS A 15 -4.14 1.09 -12.12
CA LYS A 15 -4.27 2.15 -13.12
C LYS A 15 -5.07 3.33 -12.58
N LEU A 16 -6.17 3.08 -11.88
CA LEU A 16 -6.98 4.14 -11.30
C LEU A 16 -6.18 4.94 -10.27
N ILE A 17 -5.48 4.25 -9.39
CA ILE A 17 -4.65 4.90 -8.38
C ILE A 17 -3.52 5.71 -9.03
N ARG A 18 -2.86 5.13 -10.02
CA ARG A 18 -1.78 5.81 -10.74
C ARG A 18 -2.28 7.10 -11.42
N ILE A 19 -3.43 7.04 -12.07
CA ILE A 19 -4.01 8.22 -12.73
C ILE A 19 -4.35 9.28 -11.68
N THR A 20 -4.93 8.86 -10.55
CA THR A 20 -5.25 9.78 -9.46
C THR A 20 -4.00 10.49 -8.94
N LEU A 21 -2.93 9.74 -8.72
CA LEU A 21 -1.69 10.28 -8.17
C LEU A 21 -0.87 11.07 -9.19
N SER A 22 -1.19 10.96 -10.48
CA SER A 22 -0.47 11.69 -11.52
C SER A 22 -0.63 13.21 -11.43
N ILE A 23 -1.63 13.67 -10.67
CA ILE A 23 -1.84 15.10 -10.43
C ILE A 23 -0.72 15.66 -9.54
N GLY A 24 -0.21 14.83 -8.63
CA GLY A 24 0.89 15.21 -7.74
C GLY A 24 2.25 14.93 -8.37
N ASP A 25 3.29 15.38 -7.70
CA ASP A 25 4.67 15.19 -8.15
C ASP A 25 5.30 13.98 -7.44
N PHE A 26 4.84 12.78 -7.85
CA PHE A 26 5.27 11.52 -7.25
C PHE A 26 5.94 10.61 -8.27
N GLU A 27 6.92 9.83 -7.82
CA GLU A 27 7.43 8.70 -8.58
C GLU A 27 6.58 7.48 -8.19
N ILE A 28 5.88 6.91 -9.17
CA ILE A 28 4.96 5.81 -8.92
C ILE A 28 5.58 4.49 -9.36
N LEU A 29 5.58 3.51 -8.45
CA LEU A 29 6.01 2.14 -8.74
C LEU A 29 4.82 1.21 -8.51
N GLU A 30 4.80 0.06 -9.16
CA GLU A 30 3.70 -0.88 -9.07
C GLU A 30 4.18 -2.30 -8.85
N ALA A 31 3.42 -3.06 -8.08
CA ALA A 31 3.63 -4.48 -7.87
C ALA A 31 2.28 -5.19 -7.89
N SER A 32 2.25 -6.40 -8.39
CA SER A 32 1.02 -7.20 -8.50
C SER A 32 0.99 -8.39 -7.54
N THR A 33 2.09 -8.67 -6.86
CA THR A 33 2.19 -9.77 -5.89
C THR A 33 2.93 -9.31 -4.64
N GLY A 34 2.79 -10.09 -3.56
CA GLY A 34 3.50 -9.80 -2.32
C GLY A 34 5.01 -9.93 -2.46
N GLU A 35 5.47 -10.94 -3.20
CA GLU A 35 6.90 -11.17 -3.43
C GLU A 35 7.51 -9.99 -4.19
N GLU A 36 6.85 -9.53 -5.24
CA GLU A 36 7.30 -8.37 -6.02
C GLU A 36 7.32 -7.12 -5.17
N ALA A 37 6.29 -6.93 -4.34
CA ALA A 37 6.21 -5.78 -3.43
C ALA A 37 7.38 -5.74 -2.46
N LEU A 38 7.74 -6.87 -1.86
CA LEU A 38 8.87 -6.94 -0.94
C LEU A 38 10.19 -6.62 -1.64
N LYS A 39 10.37 -7.15 -2.85
CA LYS A 39 11.58 -6.89 -3.62
C LYS A 39 11.74 -5.39 -3.91
N ILE A 40 10.69 -4.77 -4.45
CA ILE A 40 10.73 -3.35 -4.80
C ILE A 40 10.89 -2.48 -3.55
N ALA A 41 10.16 -2.79 -2.49
CA ALA A 41 10.24 -2.01 -1.26
C ALA A 41 11.65 -2.03 -0.65
N ARG A 42 12.32 -3.17 -0.69
CA ARG A 42 13.68 -3.30 -0.16
C ARG A 42 14.73 -2.62 -1.03
N GLU A 43 14.53 -2.60 -2.35
CA GLU A 43 15.45 -1.97 -3.29
C GLU A 43 15.31 -0.45 -3.32
N VAL A 44 14.08 0.04 -3.31
CA VAL A 44 13.76 1.44 -3.55
C VAL A 44 13.51 2.23 -2.28
N ILE A 45 13.00 1.58 -1.24
CA ILE A 45 12.57 2.20 0.03
C ILE A 45 11.61 3.36 -0.26
N PRO A 46 10.39 3.08 -0.74
CA PRO A 46 9.43 4.15 -1.04
C PRO A 46 8.98 4.88 0.23
N ASP A 47 8.44 6.07 0.06
CA ASP A 47 7.91 6.86 1.18
C ASP A 47 6.58 6.30 1.67
N ILE A 48 5.74 5.86 0.74
CA ILE A 48 4.41 5.30 1.04
C ILE A 48 4.21 4.03 0.22
N ILE A 49 3.55 3.04 0.84
CA ILE A 49 3.05 1.85 0.13
C ILE A 49 1.54 1.80 0.29
N LEU A 50 0.83 1.72 -0.83
CA LEU A 50 -0.60 1.42 -0.86
C LEU A 50 -0.71 -0.07 -1.11
N LEU A 51 -1.19 -0.82 -0.13
CA LEU A 51 -1.05 -2.27 -0.09
C LEU A 51 -2.40 -2.96 0.02
N ASP A 52 -2.80 -3.65 -1.05
CA ASP A 52 -4.00 -4.49 -1.03
C ASP A 52 -3.80 -5.68 -0.10
N ILE A 53 -4.82 -6.01 0.68
CA ILE A 53 -4.76 -7.12 1.62
C ILE A 53 -4.89 -8.46 0.89
N MET A 54 -5.87 -8.55 -0.01
CA MET A 54 -6.20 -9.80 -0.69
C MET A 54 -5.46 -9.92 -2.01
N MET A 55 -4.37 -10.66 -2.02
CA MET A 55 -3.59 -10.90 -3.22
C MET A 55 -3.34 -12.41 -3.40
N PRO A 56 -3.26 -12.89 -4.66
CA PRO A 56 -2.93 -14.27 -4.91
C PRO A 56 -1.47 -14.56 -4.60
N GLY A 57 -1.13 -15.82 -4.47
CA GLY A 57 0.23 -16.26 -4.21
C GLY A 57 0.48 -16.57 -2.75
N ARG A 58 1.74 -16.65 -2.38
CA ARG A 58 2.16 -17.09 -1.05
C ARG A 58 2.02 -16.02 0.02
N LEU A 59 2.09 -14.75 -0.38
CA LEU A 59 2.08 -13.63 0.56
C LEU A 59 0.89 -12.72 0.30
N ASP A 60 0.09 -12.48 1.33
CA ASP A 60 -0.97 -11.46 1.28
C ASP A 60 -0.44 -10.13 1.81
N GLY A 61 -1.32 -9.12 1.89
CA GLY A 61 -0.92 -7.80 2.36
C GLY A 61 -0.42 -7.80 3.80
N TYR A 62 -0.98 -8.65 4.65
CA TYR A 62 -0.53 -8.73 6.04
C TYR A 62 0.89 -9.26 6.13
N ASP A 63 1.21 -10.27 5.33
CA ASP A 63 2.55 -10.87 5.30
C ASP A 63 3.59 -9.83 4.86
N VAL A 64 3.27 -9.08 3.81
CA VAL A 64 4.14 -8.03 3.29
C VAL A 64 4.36 -6.94 4.35
N CYS A 65 3.27 -6.45 4.93
CA CYS A 65 3.35 -5.40 5.96
C CYS A 65 4.18 -5.85 7.15
N GLY A 66 3.91 -7.05 7.67
CA GLY A 66 4.65 -7.58 8.80
C GLY A 66 6.14 -7.73 8.52
N SER A 67 6.48 -8.23 7.34
CA SER A 67 7.89 -8.38 6.93
C SER A 67 8.61 -7.03 6.87
N LEU A 68 7.96 -6.02 6.28
CA LEU A 68 8.57 -4.69 6.14
C LEU A 68 8.73 -4.00 7.49
N LYS A 69 7.76 -4.15 8.37
CA LYS A 69 7.81 -3.49 9.69
C LYS A 69 8.82 -4.13 10.65
N LYS A 70 9.21 -5.37 10.40
CA LYS A 70 10.23 -6.05 11.21
C LYS A 70 11.65 -5.76 10.74
N ASP A 71 11.81 -5.28 9.52
CA ASP A 71 13.11 -4.99 8.92
C ASP A 71 13.53 -3.56 9.26
N PRO A 72 14.68 -3.35 9.92
CA PRO A 72 15.15 -2.00 10.26
C PRO A 72 15.27 -1.06 9.06
N ASP A 73 15.54 -1.60 7.87
CA ASP A 73 15.71 -0.80 6.66
C ASP A 73 14.39 -0.30 6.08
N THR A 74 13.28 -0.98 6.36
CA THR A 74 11.98 -0.68 5.76
C THR A 74 10.90 -0.31 6.77
N LYS A 75 11.17 -0.42 8.06
CA LYS A 75 10.15 -0.22 9.10
C LYS A 75 9.53 1.18 9.09
N ASP A 76 10.23 2.17 8.58
CA ASP A 76 9.76 3.56 8.57
C ASP A 76 8.92 3.91 7.34
N ILE A 77 8.78 2.99 6.39
CA ILE A 77 7.88 3.19 5.26
C ILE A 77 6.45 3.30 5.77
N TYR A 78 5.73 4.33 5.32
CA TYR A 78 4.34 4.51 5.70
C TYR A 78 3.46 3.56 4.88
N ILE A 79 2.81 2.61 5.55
CA ILE A 79 2.01 1.58 4.88
C ILE A 79 0.52 1.83 5.10
N ILE A 80 -0.21 2.01 4.01
CA ILE A 80 -1.66 2.15 4.01
C ILE A 80 -2.25 0.85 3.46
N MET A 81 -3.02 0.13 4.27
CA MET A 81 -3.69 -1.09 3.84
C MET A 81 -4.99 -0.73 3.11
N LEU A 82 -5.22 -1.36 1.97
CA LEU A 82 -6.47 -1.20 1.22
C LEU A 82 -7.37 -2.37 1.56
N THR A 83 -8.47 -2.10 2.26
CA THR A 83 -9.38 -3.14 2.78
C THR A 83 -10.69 -3.17 2.04
N ALA A 84 -11.39 -4.31 2.07
CA ALA A 84 -12.75 -4.41 1.58
C ALA A 84 -13.71 -3.78 2.60
N LYS A 85 -14.80 -3.20 2.09
CA LYS A 85 -15.80 -2.56 2.93
C LYS A 85 -16.38 -3.52 3.97
N GLY A 86 -16.42 -3.07 5.21
CA GLY A 86 -17.02 -3.86 6.30
C GLY A 86 -16.13 -4.93 6.89
N GLN A 87 -14.86 -4.97 6.55
CA GLN A 87 -13.93 -6.00 7.02
C GLN A 87 -13.24 -5.58 8.33
N LYS A 88 -13.98 -5.56 9.42
CA LYS A 88 -13.44 -5.22 10.74
C LYS A 88 -12.31 -6.17 11.15
N ALA A 89 -12.45 -7.46 10.88
CA ALA A 89 -11.42 -8.45 11.20
C ALA A 89 -10.12 -8.16 10.43
N ASP A 90 -10.23 -7.68 9.20
CA ASP A 90 -9.07 -7.31 8.41
C ASP A 90 -8.34 -6.12 9.02
N ILE A 91 -9.08 -5.14 9.53
CA ILE A 91 -8.49 -3.98 10.20
C ILE A 91 -7.73 -4.41 11.44
N GLU A 92 -8.29 -5.31 12.23
CA GLU A 92 -7.64 -5.84 13.43
C GLU A 92 -6.37 -6.62 13.10
N ARG A 93 -6.41 -7.46 12.05
CA ARG A 93 -5.22 -8.17 11.58
C ARG A 93 -4.15 -7.21 11.07
N GLY A 94 -4.57 -6.16 10.36
CA GLY A 94 -3.67 -5.14 9.88
C GLY A 94 -2.97 -4.40 11.01
N LYS A 95 -3.68 -4.12 12.10
CA LYS A 95 -3.09 -3.53 13.29
C LYS A 95 -2.05 -4.46 13.90
N ALA A 96 -2.33 -5.77 13.92
CA ALA A 96 -1.37 -6.76 14.41
C ALA A 96 -0.12 -6.81 13.51
N ALA A 97 -0.26 -6.51 12.21
CA ALA A 97 0.87 -6.42 11.29
C ALA A 97 1.56 -5.04 11.34
N CYS A 98 1.07 -4.13 12.19
CA CYS A 98 1.62 -2.79 12.40
C CYS A 98 1.51 -1.86 11.19
N ALA A 99 0.44 -1.97 10.40
CA ALA A 99 0.16 -1.01 9.34
C ALA A 99 -0.09 0.38 9.93
N ASP A 100 0.33 1.41 9.20
CA ASP A 100 0.20 2.79 9.69
C ASP A 100 -1.20 3.34 9.51
N ASP A 101 -1.92 2.89 8.47
CA ASP A 101 -3.25 3.38 8.18
C ASP A 101 -4.04 2.37 7.35
N TYR A 102 -5.33 2.63 7.19
CA TYR A 102 -6.26 1.79 6.44
C TYR A 102 -7.12 2.65 5.55
N PHE A 103 -7.45 2.14 4.37
CA PHE A 103 -8.34 2.83 3.44
C PHE A 103 -9.34 1.83 2.89
N VAL A 104 -10.63 2.09 3.08
CA VAL A 104 -11.68 1.13 2.72
C VAL A 104 -12.08 1.28 1.25
N LYS A 105 -12.09 0.19 0.51
CA LYS A 105 -12.59 0.15 -0.88
C LYS A 105 -14.12 0.03 -0.88
N PRO A 106 -14.82 0.65 -1.82
CA PRO A 106 -14.31 1.60 -2.80
C PRO A 106 -14.06 2.97 -2.17
N PHE A 107 -12.99 3.63 -2.60
CA PHE A 107 -12.64 4.97 -2.13
C PHE A 107 -12.69 5.96 -3.30
N SER A 108 -12.91 7.24 -2.98
CA SER A 108 -12.85 8.26 -4.02
C SER A 108 -11.41 8.70 -4.26
N PRO A 109 -11.08 9.12 -5.51
CA PRO A 109 -9.76 9.67 -5.80
C PRO A 109 -9.39 10.86 -4.92
N MET A 110 -10.36 11.72 -4.62
CA MET A 110 -10.13 12.90 -3.77
C MET A 110 -9.76 12.49 -2.34
N GLU A 111 -10.43 11.49 -1.78
CA GLU A 111 -10.12 11.00 -0.44
C GLU A 111 -8.71 10.44 -0.38
N LEU A 112 -8.30 9.69 -1.41
CA LEU A 112 -6.97 9.11 -1.49
C LEU A 112 -5.90 10.21 -1.55
N MET A 113 -6.08 11.21 -2.41
CA MET A 113 -5.15 12.32 -2.53
C MET A 113 -5.03 13.11 -1.23
N ASN A 114 -6.16 13.39 -0.57
CA ASN A 114 -6.14 14.10 0.70
C ASN A 114 -5.38 13.32 1.78
N LYS A 115 -5.55 12.01 1.81
CA LYS A 115 -4.82 11.16 2.76
C LYS A 115 -3.33 11.22 2.50
N ILE A 116 -2.91 11.09 1.26
CA ILE A 116 -1.49 11.12 0.89
C ILE A 116 -0.89 12.49 1.19
N ASP A 117 -1.58 13.57 0.85
CA ASP A 117 -1.11 14.92 1.15
C ASP A 117 -0.95 15.15 2.66
N SER A 118 -1.81 14.55 3.47
CA SER A 118 -1.72 14.69 4.93
C SER A 118 -0.49 13.98 5.53
N ILE A 119 0.04 12.99 4.83
CA ILE A 119 1.20 12.21 5.27
C ILE A 119 2.50 12.86 4.80
N LEU A 120 2.51 13.33 3.58
CA LEU A 120 3.68 13.98 2.98
C LEU A 120 3.61 15.49 3.20
#